data_80bf6dbef24f91d3019ceb791351efc0
#
_entry.id   80bf6dbef24f91d3019ceb791351efc0
#
_cell.length_a   1.000
_cell.length_b   1.000
_cell.length_c   1.000
_cell.angle_alpha   90.00
_cell.angle_beta   90.00
_cell.angle_gamma   90.00
#
_symmetry.space_group_name_H-M   'P 1'
#
loop_
_entity.id
_entity.type
_entity.pdbx_description
1 polymer ?
#
loop_
_entity_poly.entity_id
_entity_poly.type
_entity_poly.pdbx_seq_one_letter_code
_entity_poly.pdbx_strand_id
1 'polypeptide(L)'
;YHSIFYIQEYIQKPDRDIRALVLGEETICATYRKSENWFTNVARGGKAIECPLTHELEELCIRASKAVGGGTLAVDLMETQDGYTVHEINCSMEFKGSMQAISLNIPGMIIDYCVAQTKTN
;
A
#
# COMPACT_ATOMS: atom_id res chain seq x y z
N TYR A 1 21.24 -18.13 -26.46
CA TYR A 1 19.96 -17.48 -26.13
C TYR A 1 19.61 -17.69 -24.68
N HIS A 2 19.59 -16.62 -23.92
CA HIS A 2 19.26 -16.66 -22.51
C HIS A 2 17.97 -15.93 -22.26
N SER A 3 16.95 -16.66 -21.84
CA SER A 3 15.68 -16.08 -21.46
C SER A 3 15.47 -16.28 -19.96
N ILE A 4 15.11 -15.21 -19.28
CA ILE A 4 14.68 -15.31 -17.90
C ILE A 4 13.16 -15.37 -17.90
N PHE A 5 12.63 -16.49 -17.41
CA PHE A 5 11.20 -16.65 -17.27
C PHE A 5 10.79 -16.31 -15.86
N TYR A 6 9.84 -15.42 -15.73
CA TYR A 6 9.24 -15.07 -14.47
C TYR A 6 7.95 -15.86 -14.34
N ILE A 7 7.98 -16.91 -13.53
CA ILE A 7 6.83 -17.75 -13.33
C ILE A 7 6.26 -17.49 -11.95
N GLN A 8 5.04 -16.96 -11.91
CA GLN A 8 4.30 -16.75 -10.68
C GLN A 8 2.95 -17.43 -10.79
N GLU A 9 2.42 -17.84 -9.65
CA GLU A 9 1.07 -18.34 -9.61
C GLU A 9 0.09 -17.24 -10.03
N TYR A 10 -0.80 -17.54 -10.97
CA TYR A 10 -1.85 -16.62 -11.34
C TYR A 10 -2.90 -16.60 -10.23
N ILE A 11 -3.10 -15.44 -9.65
CA ILE A 11 -4.10 -15.25 -8.60
C ILE A 11 -5.33 -14.64 -9.24
N GLN A 12 -6.46 -15.34 -9.16
CA GLN A 12 -7.72 -14.79 -9.62
C GLN A 12 -8.17 -13.70 -8.66
N LYS A 13 -8.23 -12.48 -9.16
CA LYS A 13 -8.53 -11.31 -8.35
C LYS A 13 -9.37 -10.30 -9.14
N PRO A 14 -10.03 -9.36 -8.47
CA PRO A 14 -10.63 -8.20 -9.14
C PRO A 14 -9.57 -7.43 -9.93
N ASP A 15 -10.02 -6.70 -10.94
CA ASP A 15 -9.14 -5.90 -11.81
C ASP A 15 -8.65 -4.64 -11.08
N ARG A 16 -8.11 -4.82 -9.90
CA ARG A 16 -7.57 -3.74 -9.07
C ARG A 16 -6.64 -4.32 -8.00
N ASP A 17 -5.71 -3.50 -7.57
CA ASP A 17 -4.84 -3.76 -6.43
C ASP A 17 -5.11 -2.73 -5.34
N ILE A 18 -4.61 -3.00 -4.15
CA ILE A 18 -4.74 -2.09 -3.01
C ILE A 18 -3.35 -1.59 -2.63
N ARG A 19 -3.23 -0.30 -2.41
CA ARG A 19 -2.06 0.28 -1.76
C ARG A 19 -2.47 0.83 -0.40
N ALA A 20 -1.88 0.28 0.65
CA ALA A 20 -2.09 0.74 2.02
C ALA A 20 -0.84 1.49 2.51
N LEU A 21 -1.04 2.59 3.21
CA LEU A 21 0.04 3.36 3.80
C LEU A 21 0.11 3.05 5.29
N VAL A 22 1.30 2.71 5.77
CA VAL A 22 1.52 2.30 7.16
C VAL A 22 2.60 3.17 7.78
N LEU A 23 2.32 3.69 8.97
CA LEU A 23 3.29 4.42 9.79
C LEU A 23 3.53 3.60 11.06
N GLY A 24 4.67 2.92 11.13
CA GLY A 24 5.00 2.07 12.27
C GLY A 24 4.02 0.90 12.40
N GLU A 25 3.15 0.97 13.39
CA GLU A 25 2.14 -0.06 13.65
C GLU A 25 0.71 0.41 13.34
N GLU A 26 0.57 1.48 12.58
CA GLU A 26 -0.73 2.04 12.25
C GLU A 26 -0.91 2.12 10.74
N THR A 27 -1.98 1.52 10.24
CA THR A 27 -2.41 1.67 8.86
C THR A 27 -3.27 2.91 8.76
N ILE A 28 -2.79 3.93 8.06
CA ILE A 28 -3.45 5.23 8.04
C ILE A 28 -4.50 5.37 6.94
N CYS A 29 -4.30 4.67 5.83
CA CYS A 29 -5.26 4.72 4.71
C CYS A 29 -4.93 3.64 3.68
N ALA A 30 -5.88 3.40 2.79
CA ALA A 30 -5.68 2.52 1.66
C ALA A 30 -6.44 3.05 0.45
N THR A 31 -5.93 2.75 -0.74
CA THR A 31 -6.54 3.13 -2.00
C THR A 31 -6.59 1.93 -2.94
N TYR A 32 -7.64 1.87 -3.75
CA TYR A 32 -7.71 0.94 -4.86
C TYR A 32 -7.02 1.55 -6.08
N ARG A 33 -6.32 0.70 -6.82
CA ARG A 33 -5.73 1.06 -8.10
C ARG A 33 -6.13 0.00 -9.11
N LYS A 34 -6.54 0.41 -10.30
CA LYS A 34 -6.82 -0.56 -11.36
C LYS A 34 -5.51 -1.20 -11.80
N SER A 35 -5.48 -2.52 -11.81
CA SER A 35 -4.27 -3.27 -12.17
C SER A 35 -3.95 -3.18 -13.64
N GLU A 36 -4.95 -3.09 -14.51
CA GLU A 36 -4.74 -3.00 -15.94
C GLU A 36 -4.26 -1.60 -16.31
N ASN A 37 -3.00 -1.53 -16.77
CA ASN A 37 -2.37 -0.27 -17.21
C ASN A 37 -2.36 0.83 -16.15
N TRP A 38 -2.36 0.46 -14.88
CA TRP A 38 -2.42 1.45 -13.80
C TRP A 38 -1.25 2.44 -13.83
N PHE A 39 -0.05 2.00 -14.23
CA PHE A 39 1.08 2.90 -14.43
C PHE A 39 0.73 4.03 -15.38
N THR A 40 0.15 3.67 -16.51
CA THR A 40 -0.27 4.63 -17.53
C THR A 40 -1.38 5.53 -17.00
N ASN A 41 -2.34 4.94 -16.29
CA ASN A 41 -3.47 5.69 -15.74
C ASN A 41 -3.02 6.69 -14.68
N VAL A 42 -2.16 6.28 -13.75
CA VAL A 42 -1.65 7.18 -12.72
C VAL A 42 -0.79 8.28 -13.34
N ALA A 43 0.09 7.93 -14.28
CA ALA A 43 0.93 8.89 -14.96
C ALA A 43 0.11 9.90 -15.79
N ARG A 44 -1.06 9.48 -16.29
CA ARG A 44 -1.98 10.34 -17.05
C ARG A 44 -3.03 11.03 -16.19
N GLY A 45 -2.91 10.95 -14.85
CA GLY A 45 -3.86 11.56 -13.95
C GLY A 45 -5.09 10.71 -13.64
N GLY A 46 -4.97 9.38 -13.80
CA GLY A 46 -6.03 8.45 -13.39
C GLY A 46 -6.29 8.55 -11.90
N LYS A 47 -7.57 8.43 -11.51
CA LYS A 47 -7.98 8.61 -10.12
C LYS A 47 -7.81 7.33 -9.31
N ALA A 48 -7.17 7.45 -8.16
CA ALA A 48 -7.23 6.43 -7.12
C ALA A 48 -8.57 6.58 -6.37
N ILE A 49 -9.07 5.47 -5.87
CA ILE A 49 -10.34 5.43 -5.11
C ILE A 49 -10.02 4.94 -3.71
N GLU A 50 -10.63 5.57 -2.71
CA GLU A 50 -10.44 5.15 -1.32
C GLU A 50 -10.90 3.71 -1.11
N CYS A 51 -10.05 2.93 -0.44
CA CYS A 51 -10.35 1.57 -0.01
C CYS A 51 -10.68 1.60 1.49
N PRO A 52 -11.84 1.14 1.91
CA PRO A 52 -12.15 1.09 3.34
C PRO A 52 -11.17 0.20 4.09
N LEU A 53 -10.72 0.67 5.25
CA LEU A 53 -9.83 -0.11 6.13
C LEU A 53 -10.67 -1.08 6.95
N THR A 54 -10.72 -2.33 6.52
CA THR A 54 -11.30 -3.40 7.33
C THR A 54 -10.29 -3.85 8.38
N HIS A 55 -10.78 -4.46 9.46
CA HIS A 55 -9.90 -5.00 10.49
C HIS A 55 -8.89 -6.01 9.93
N GLU A 56 -9.35 -6.87 9.03
CA GLU A 56 -8.49 -7.85 8.36
C GLU A 56 -7.37 -7.19 7.57
N LEU A 57 -7.71 -6.15 6.81
CA LEU A 57 -6.72 -5.41 6.00
C LEU A 57 -5.70 -4.70 6.90
N GLU A 58 -6.18 -4.03 7.96
CA GLU A 58 -5.29 -3.36 8.91
C GLU A 58 -4.33 -4.33 9.59
N GLU A 59 -4.83 -5.46 10.08
CA GLU A 59 -3.98 -6.45 10.74
C GLU A 59 -2.92 -7.02 9.81
N LEU A 60 -3.29 -7.31 8.58
CA LEU A 60 -2.34 -7.84 7.60
C LEU A 60 -1.24 -6.82 7.31
N CYS A 61 -1.60 -5.55 7.15
CA CYS A 61 -0.64 -4.47 6.93
C CYS A 61 0.29 -4.27 8.12
N ILE A 62 -0.23 -4.36 9.34
CA ILE A 62 0.57 -4.24 10.55
C ILE A 62 1.56 -5.41 10.66
N ARG A 63 1.11 -6.63 10.38
CA ARG A 63 2.00 -7.79 10.36
C ARG A 63 3.09 -7.66 9.30
N ALA A 64 2.74 -7.15 8.13
CA ALA A 64 3.72 -6.89 7.07
C ALA A 64 4.75 -5.85 7.52
N SER A 65 4.30 -4.79 8.18
CA SER A 65 5.18 -3.75 8.71
C SER A 65 6.15 -4.33 9.74
N LYS A 66 5.65 -5.12 10.69
CA LYS A 66 6.49 -5.75 11.70
C LYS A 66 7.55 -6.67 11.10
N ALA A 67 7.19 -7.37 10.04
CA ALA A 67 8.11 -8.29 9.36
C ALA A 67 9.32 -7.60 8.77
N VAL A 68 9.21 -6.33 8.38
CA VAL A 68 10.31 -5.55 7.81
C VAL A 68 10.90 -4.52 8.77
N GLY A 69 10.48 -4.54 10.03
CA GLY A 69 11.03 -3.65 11.05
C GLY A 69 10.32 -2.32 11.22
N GLY A 70 9.15 -2.15 10.66
CA GLY A 70 8.37 -0.92 10.79
C GLY A 70 8.83 0.20 9.85
N GLY A 71 8.48 1.42 10.18
CA GLY A 71 8.84 2.61 9.43
C GLY A 71 7.66 3.20 8.66
N THR A 72 7.96 4.00 7.64
CA THR A 72 6.96 4.56 6.74
C THR A 72 6.90 3.69 5.49
N LEU A 73 5.79 2.99 5.31
CA LEU A 73 5.70 1.93 4.31
C LEU A 73 4.46 2.09 3.42
N ALA A 74 4.61 1.69 2.17
CA ALA A 74 3.48 1.40 1.30
C ALA A 74 3.42 -0.11 1.11
N VAL A 75 2.29 -0.71 1.44
CA VAL A 75 2.05 -2.14 1.28
C VAL A 75 1.09 -2.33 0.12
N ASP A 76 1.53 -3.09 -0.87
CA ASP A 76 0.70 -3.42 -2.03
C ASP A 76 0.09 -4.80 -1.82
N LEU A 77 -1.23 -4.88 -1.94
CA LEU A 77 -1.99 -6.08 -1.68
C LEU A 77 -2.90 -6.42 -2.86
N MET A 78 -3.23 -7.69 -2.96
CA MET A 78 -4.21 -8.18 -3.90
C MET A 78 -5.38 -8.80 -3.15
N GLU A 79 -6.58 -8.57 -3.65
CA GLU A 79 -7.78 -9.27 -3.17
C GLU A 79 -7.81 -10.65 -3.80
N THR A 80 -8.09 -11.66 -3.00
CA THR A 80 -8.25 -13.04 -3.47
C THR A 80 -9.59 -13.57 -2.99
N GLN A 81 -9.96 -14.78 -3.42
CA GLN A 81 -11.18 -15.42 -2.94
C GLN A 81 -11.14 -15.69 -1.43
N ASP A 82 -9.93 -15.84 -0.88
CA ASP A 82 -9.73 -16.17 0.54
C ASP A 82 -9.34 -14.96 1.40
N GLY A 83 -9.39 -13.75 0.84
CA GLY A 83 -9.05 -12.53 1.56
C GLY A 83 -8.00 -11.71 0.82
N TYR A 84 -6.96 -11.28 1.53
CA TYR A 84 -5.92 -10.43 0.96
C TYR A 84 -4.57 -11.12 0.96
N THR A 85 -3.75 -10.81 -0.03
CA THR A 85 -2.36 -11.27 -0.11
C THR A 85 -1.44 -10.08 -0.29
N VAL A 86 -0.36 -10.02 0.50
CA VAL A 86 0.65 -8.99 0.33
C VAL A 86 1.49 -9.33 -0.91
N HIS A 87 1.58 -8.39 -1.82
CA HIS A 87 2.35 -8.53 -3.04
C HIS A 87 3.74 -7.91 -2.89
N GLU A 88 3.81 -6.71 -2.31
CA GLU A 88 5.04 -5.96 -2.20
C GLU A 88 4.98 -5.02 -1.00
N ILE A 89 6.14 -4.81 -0.35
CA ILE A 89 6.30 -3.80 0.69
C ILE A 89 7.36 -2.82 0.21
N ASN A 90 6.99 -1.55 0.15
CA ASN A 90 7.84 -0.50 -0.36
C ASN A 90 8.22 0.47 0.77
N CYS A 91 9.54 0.63 0.99
CA CYS A 91 10.04 1.53 2.02
C CYS A 91 10.05 3.00 1.58
N SER A 92 9.88 3.24 0.28
CA SER A 92 9.70 4.59 -0.26
C SER A 92 8.23 4.84 -0.45
N MET A 93 7.60 5.48 0.53
CA MET A 93 6.17 5.74 0.47
C MET A 93 5.88 6.83 -0.54
N GLU A 94 5.21 6.47 -1.64
CA GLU A 94 4.65 7.43 -2.58
C GLU A 94 3.17 7.61 -2.26
N PHE A 95 2.78 8.81 -1.83
CA PHE A 95 1.43 9.07 -1.33
C PHE A 95 0.63 10.06 -2.18
N LYS A 96 1.17 10.49 -3.32
CA LYS A 96 0.49 11.45 -4.18
C LYS A 96 -0.87 10.96 -4.66
N GLY A 97 -0.92 9.71 -5.12
CA GLY A 97 -2.19 9.10 -5.54
C GLY A 97 -3.19 8.96 -4.40
N SER A 98 -2.69 8.61 -3.22
CA SER A 98 -3.54 8.48 -2.03
C SER A 98 -4.13 9.82 -1.61
N MET A 99 -3.36 10.91 -1.71
CA MET A 99 -3.85 12.24 -1.40
C MET A 99 -4.97 12.71 -2.33
N GLN A 100 -4.97 12.23 -3.56
CA GLN A 100 -6.04 12.55 -4.52
C GLN A 100 -7.36 11.87 -4.16
N ALA A 101 -7.28 10.71 -3.52
CA ALA A 101 -8.45 9.90 -3.17
C ALA A 101 -8.97 10.17 -1.76
N ILE A 102 -8.10 10.60 -0.86
CA ILE A 102 -8.39 10.63 0.58
C ILE A 102 -8.06 12.00 1.14
N SER A 103 -8.99 12.57 1.91
CA SER A 103 -8.84 13.88 2.55
C SER A 103 -8.07 13.79 3.87
N LEU A 104 -6.84 13.26 3.81
CA LEU A 104 -5.95 13.20 4.96
C LEU A 104 -4.69 14.02 4.67
N ASN A 105 -4.17 14.66 5.73
CA ASN A 105 -2.89 15.34 5.65
C ASN A 105 -1.76 14.32 5.83
N ILE A 106 -1.54 13.49 4.81
CA ILE A 106 -0.55 12.42 4.87
C ILE A 106 0.86 12.94 5.15
N PRO A 107 1.36 14.01 4.49
CA PRO A 107 2.67 14.56 4.83
C PRO A 107 2.78 14.97 6.29
N GLY A 108 1.75 15.59 6.85
CA GLY A 108 1.73 15.97 8.27
C GLY A 108 1.79 14.77 9.19
N MET A 109 1.05 13.71 8.86
CA MET A 109 1.07 12.46 9.63
C MET A 109 2.45 11.80 9.61
N ILE A 110 3.14 11.83 8.48
CA ILE A 110 4.50 11.30 8.35
C ILE A 110 5.46 12.10 9.24
N ILE A 111 5.35 13.43 9.22
CA ILE A 111 6.19 14.30 10.05
C ILE A 111 5.93 14.01 11.53
N ASP A 112 4.67 13.93 11.95
CA ASP A 112 4.31 13.63 13.34
C ASP A 112 4.87 12.26 13.77
N TYR A 113 4.78 11.26 12.92
CA TYR A 113 5.35 9.95 13.19
C TYR A 113 6.87 10.04 13.37
N CYS A 114 7.58 10.73 12.49
CA CYS A 114 9.03 10.88 12.58
C CYS A 114 9.45 11.62 13.85
N VAL A 115 8.71 12.66 14.22
CA VAL A 115 8.98 13.41 15.46
C VAL A 115 8.76 12.51 16.67
N ALA A 116 7.70 11.73 16.70
CA ALA A 116 7.45 10.80 17.79
C ALA A 116 8.56 9.75 17.94
N GLN A 117 9.12 9.28 16.84
CA GLN A 117 10.24 8.33 16.88
C GLN A 117 11.50 8.97 17.47
N THR A 118 11.77 10.23 17.21
CA THR A 118 12.95 10.91 17.79
C THR A 118 12.81 11.18 19.27
N LYS A 119 11.58 11.29 19.79
CA LYS A 119 11.32 11.54 21.22
C LYS A 119 11.42 10.31 22.09
N THR A 120 11.37 9.14 21.51
CA THR A 120 11.41 7.87 22.26
C THR A 120 12.82 7.31 22.43
N ASN A 121 13.81 7.98 21.88
CA ASN A 121 15.22 7.57 21.99
C ASN A 121 15.96 8.38 23.04
#